data_89be52517592920504d61c1a82121648
#
_entry.id   89be52517592920504d61c1a82121648
#
_cell.length_a   1.000
_cell.length_b   1.000
_cell.length_c   1.000
_cell.angle_alpha   90.00
_cell.angle_beta   90.00
_cell.angle_gamma   90.00
#
_symmetry.space_group_name_H-M   'P 1'
#
loop_
_entity.id
_entity.type
_entity.pdbx_description
1 polymer ?
#
loop_
_entity_poly.entity_id
_entity_poly.type
_entity_poly.pdbx_seq_one_letter_code
_entity_poly.pdbx_strand_id
1 'polypeptide(L)'
;MTIPYIPKAEAKLDEWLENFAAQLPAIATLLGIAPVYVAAVTAGQVNWDTTFDAKLVARNASQAATELNDEAKVTVLTAVRIVVGLLQAQPNLTDVQRQTLGITVPDL
;
A
#
# COMPACT_ATOMS: atom_id res chain seq x y z
N MET A 1 8.72 -11.62 15.95
CA MET A 1 8.44 -11.98 14.56
C MET A 1 7.28 -11.16 14.02
N THR A 2 7.50 -10.47 12.93
CA THR A 2 6.46 -9.61 12.36
C THR A 2 5.54 -10.44 11.47
N ILE A 3 4.24 -10.35 11.70
CA ILE A 3 3.26 -10.97 10.82
C ILE A 3 3.20 -10.11 9.55
N PRO A 4 3.29 -10.71 8.36
CA PRO A 4 3.16 -9.93 7.11
C PRO A 4 1.82 -9.22 7.06
N TYR A 5 1.85 -7.91 6.90
CA TYR A 5 0.63 -7.10 6.79
C TYR A 5 0.19 -6.91 5.35
N ILE A 6 1.10 -7.11 4.40
CA ILE A 6 0.79 -6.97 2.96
C ILE A 6 0.25 -8.31 2.46
N PRO A 7 -1.00 -8.35 1.95
CA PRO A 7 -1.57 -9.59 1.41
C PRO A 7 -0.78 -10.10 0.21
N LYS A 8 -0.64 -11.41 0.10
CA LYS A 8 0.03 -12.04 -1.03
C LYS A 8 -0.90 -12.24 -2.22
N ALA A 9 -2.18 -12.53 -1.96
CA ALA A 9 -3.18 -12.68 -3.02
C ALA A 9 -3.49 -11.32 -3.64
N GLU A 10 -3.43 -11.23 -4.97
CA GLU A 10 -3.58 -9.95 -5.67
C GLU A 10 -4.94 -9.28 -5.45
N ALA A 11 -6.03 -10.05 -5.42
CA ALA A 11 -7.35 -9.49 -5.17
C ALA A 11 -7.46 -8.87 -3.77
N LYS A 12 -6.87 -9.51 -2.77
CA LYS A 12 -6.83 -8.98 -1.41
C LYS A 12 -5.86 -7.80 -1.29
N LEU A 13 -4.77 -7.84 -2.04
CA LEU A 13 -3.82 -6.74 -2.11
C LEU A 13 -4.48 -5.49 -2.68
N ASP A 14 -5.30 -5.63 -3.71
CA ASP A 14 -6.03 -4.52 -4.32
C ASP A 14 -6.92 -3.83 -3.27
N GLU A 15 -7.70 -4.60 -2.53
CA GLU A 15 -8.55 -4.07 -1.46
C GLU A 15 -7.72 -3.41 -0.35
N TRP A 16 -6.61 -4.03 0.03
CA TRP A 16 -5.73 -3.51 1.07
C TRP A 16 -5.12 -2.17 0.66
N LEU A 17 -4.63 -2.07 -0.58
CA LEU A 17 -4.03 -0.83 -1.11
C LEU A 17 -5.06 0.29 -1.18
N GLU A 18 -6.27 -0.01 -1.60
CA GLU A 18 -7.36 0.96 -1.65
C GLU A 18 -7.63 1.55 -0.27
N ASN A 19 -7.75 0.70 0.74
CA ASN A 19 -7.97 1.13 2.11
C ASN A 19 -6.78 1.93 2.66
N PHE A 20 -5.56 1.42 2.45
CA PHE A 20 -4.35 2.09 2.93
C PHE A 20 -4.24 3.50 2.34
N ALA A 21 -4.39 3.62 1.03
CA ALA A 21 -4.29 4.91 0.34
C ALA A 21 -5.41 5.87 0.77
N ALA A 22 -6.61 5.35 1.06
CA ALA A 22 -7.73 6.18 1.51
C ALA A 22 -7.54 6.72 2.92
N GLN A 23 -6.98 5.93 3.83
CA GLN A 23 -6.83 6.30 5.25
C GLN A 23 -5.54 7.07 5.53
N LEU A 24 -4.51 6.86 4.72
CA LEU A 24 -3.18 7.40 4.97
C LEU A 24 -3.12 8.93 5.06
N PRO A 25 -3.75 9.72 4.15
CA PRO A 25 -3.55 11.17 4.16
C PRO A 25 -3.92 11.83 5.49
N ALA A 26 -5.04 11.44 6.09
CA ALA A 26 -5.48 12.03 7.35
C ALA A 26 -4.51 11.71 8.49
N ILE A 27 -4.09 10.46 8.57
CA ILE A 27 -3.17 10.00 9.62
C ILE A 27 -1.78 10.60 9.43
N ALA A 28 -1.31 10.67 8.18
CA ALA A 28 -0.02 11.26 7.86
C ALA A 28 0.04 12.74 8.23
N THR A 29 -1.06 13.48 7.99
CA THR A 29 -1.15 14.89 8.35
C THR A 29 -1.05 15.06 9.86
N LEU A 30 -1.73 14.22 10.63
CA LEU A 30 -1.69 14.26 12.10
C LEU A 30 -0.30 14.01 12.65
N LEU A 31 0.48 13.16 11.98
CA LEU A 31 1.81 12.74 12.45
C LEU A 31 2.96 13.52 11.81
N GLY A 32 2.66 14.45 10.89
CA GLY A 32 3.69 15.25 10.25
C GLY A 32 4.54 14.50 9.23
N ILE A 33 3.99 13.46 8.61
CA ILE A 33 4.67 12.74 7.54
C ILE A 33 4.70 13.62 6.28
N ALA A 34 5.86 13.72 5.64
CA ALA A 34 6.01 14.57 4.46
C ALA A 34 5.06 14.16 3.33
N PRO A 35 4.38 15.14 2.68
CA PRO A 35 3.39 14.84 1.64
C PRO A 35 3.93 14.05 0.44
N VAL A 36 5.23 14.14 0.17
CA VAL A 36 5.85 13.40 -0.95
C VAL A 36 5.69 11.89 -0.80
N TYR A 37 5.73 11.38 0.43
CA TYR A 37 5.58 9.95 0.69
C TYR A 37 4.13 9.51 0.50
N VAL A 38 3.17 10.34 0.91
CA VAL A 38 1.74 10.09 0.70
C VAL A 38 1.42 10.11 -0.79
N ALA A 39 1.95 11.10 -1.51
CA ALA A 39 1.75 11.22 -2.96
C ALA A 39 2.29 10.00 -3.71
N ALA A 40 3.43 9.46 -3.29
CA ALA A 40 4.00 8.26 -3.90
C ALA A 40 3.08 7.04 -3.74
N VAL A 41 2.48 6.88 -2.56
CA VAL A 41 1.53 5.79 -2.31
C VAL A 41 0.28 5.96 -3.15
N THR A 42 -0.29 7.17 -3.19
CA THR A 42 -1.50 7.46 -3.98
C THR A 42 -1.27 7.21 -5.47
N ALA A 43 -0.16 7.71 -6.01
CA ALA A 43 0.18 7.52 -7.41
C ALA A 43 0.42 6.04 -7.73
N GLY A 44 1.10 5.34 -6.83
CA GLY A 44 1.35 3.90 -6.98
C GLY A 44 0.08 3.08 -6.94
N GLN A 45 -0.85 3.44 -6.06
CA GLN A 45 -2.13 2.74 -5.95
C GLN A 45 -2.97 2.92 -7.23
N VAL A 46 -3.01 4.13 -7.78
CA VAL A 46 -3.72 4.40 -9.04
C VAL A 46 -3.10 3.58 -10.19
N ASN A 47 -1.78 3.56 -10.27
CA ASN A 47 -1.08 2.78 -11.30
C ASN A 47 -1.33 1.28 -11.12
N TRP A 48 -1.32 0.78 -9.89
CA TRP A 48 -1.66 -0.61 -9.58
C TRP A 48 -3.08 -0.95 -10.06
N ASP A 49 -4.07 -0.10 -9.73
CA ASP A 49 -5.46 -0.32 -10.16
C ASP A 49 -5.57 -0.43 -11.67
N THR A 50 -4.92 0.48 -12.39
CA THR A 50 -4.95 0.49 -13.85
C THR A 50 -4.36 -0.79 -14.44
N THR A 51 -3.20 -1.21 -13.94
CA THR A 51 -2.52 -2.40 -14.47
C THR A 51 -3.22 -3.69 -14.02
N PHE A 52 -3.78 -3.71 -12.82
CA PHE A 52 -4.50 -4.87 -12.32
C PHE A 52 -5.80 -5.08 -13.10
N ASP A 53 -6.56 -4.01 -13.36
CA ASP A 53 -7.77 -4.08 -14.18
C ASP A 53 -7.44 -4.55 -15.60
N ALA A 54 -6.39 -4.02 -16.19
CA ALA A 54 -5.93 -4.45 -17.52
C ALA A 54 -5.57 -5.94 -17.54
N LYS A 55 -4.93 -6.43 -16.50
CA LYS A 55 -4.59 -7.84 -16.33
C LYS A 55 -5.84 -8.71 -16.26
N LEU A 56 -6.85 -8.28 -15.51
CA LEU A 56 -8.11 -9.02 -15.39
C LEU A 56 -8.88 -9.09 -16.72
N VAL A 57 -8.91 -7.99 -17.46
CA VAL A 57 -9.56 -7.92 -18.78
C VAL A 57 -8.82 -8.79 -19.77
N ALA A 58 -7.51 -8.77 -19.72
CA ALA A 58 -6.63 -9.47 -20.65
C ALA A 58 -6.12 -10.79 -20.06
N ARG A 59 -6.99 -11.54 -19.49
CA ARG A 59 -6.72 -12.75 -18.69
C ARG A 59 -5.84 -13.81 -19.32
N ASN A 60 -5.89 -13.92 -20.63
CA ASN A 60 -5.02 -14.81 -21.39
C ASN A 60 -3.97 -13.98 -22.08
N ALA A 61 -3.71 -12.86 -21.48
CA ALA A 61 -2.95 -11.81 -22.07
C ALA A 61 -1.52 -12.12 -22.25
N SER A 62 -0.97 -11.31 -23.10
CA SER A 62 0.43 -11.21 -23.30
C SER A 62 1.16 -11.06 -21.97
N GLN A 63 2.33 -11.65 -21.90
CA GLN A 63 3.27 -11.51 -20.82
C GLN A 63 3.52 -10.05 -20.44
N ALA A 64 3.44 -9.14 -21.41
CA ALA A 64 3.65 -7.70 -21.19
C ALA A 64 2.68 -7.11 -20.18
N ALA A 65 1.38 -7.48 -20.22
CA ALA A 65 0.40 -6.99 -19.25
C ALA A 65 0.72 -7.47 -17.84
N THR A 66 1.16 -8.72 -17.70
CA THR A 66 1.57 -9.29 -16.43
C THR A 66 2.81 -8.58 -15.87
N GLU A 67 3.80 -8.32 -16.72
CA GLU A 67 5.02 -7.62 -16.35
C GLU A 67 4.75 -6.20 -15.86
N LEU A 68 3.88 -5.47 -16.54
CA LEU A 68 3.49 -4.12 -16.13
C LEU A 68 2.79 -4.13 -14.78
N ASN A 69 1.93 -5.11 -14.55
CA ASN A 69 1.28 -5.25 -13.25
C ASN A 69 2.29 -5.59 -12.14
N ASP A 70 3.25 -6.45 -12.42
CA ASP A 70 4.30 -6.82 -11.47
C ASP A 70 5.19 -5.63 -11.13
N GLU A 71 5.55 -4.82 -12.12
CA GLU A 71 6.31 -3.59 -11.90
C GLU A 71 5.53 -2.59 -11.04
N ALA A 72 4.24 -2.41 -11.32
CA ALA A 72 3.36 -1.54 -10.54
C ALA A 72 3.29 -2.01 -9.09
N LYS A 73 3.20 -3.32 -8.88
CA LYS A 73 3.20 -3.92 -7.55
C LYS A 73 4.49 -3.59 -6.79
N VAL A 74 5.64 -3.80 -7.42
CA VAL A 74 6.93 -3.49 -6.80
C VAL A 74 7.01 -2.01 -6.41
N THR A 75 6.63 -1.13 -7.32
CA THR A 75 6.69 0.31 -7.12
C THR A 75 5.81 0.75 -5.95
N VAL A 76 4.54 0.31 -5.94
CA VAL A 76 3.61 0.72 -4.88
C VAL A 76 4.00 0.12 -3.53
N LEU A 77 4.45 -1.13 -3.50
CA LEU A 77 4.85 -1.78 -2.24
C LEU A 77 6.14 -1.16 -1.67
N THR A 78 7.05 -0.72 -2.53
CA THR A 78 8.23 0.01 -2.09
C THR A 78 7.83 1.31 -1.38
N ALA A 79 6.91 2.08 -1.98
CA ALA A 79 6.40 3.31 -1.38
C ALA A 79 5.67 3.03 -0.05
N VAL A 80 4.87 1.97 -0.01
CA VAL A 80 4.15 1.56 1.21
C VAL A 80 5.13 1.23 2.33
N ARG A 81 6.17 0.44 2.03
CA ARG A 81 7.16 0.04 3.04
C ARG A 81 7.90 1.23 3.63
N ILE A 82 8.26 2.21 2.79
CA ILE A 82 8.92 3.43 3.26
C ILE A 82 7.99 4.18 4.22
N VAL A 83 6.74 4.39 3.83
CA VAL A 83 5.77 5.10 4.65
C VAL A 83 5.47 4.36 5.96
N VAL A 84 5.29 3.04 5.89
CA VAL A 84 5.05 2.22 7.09
C VAL A 84 6.23 2.33 8.06
N GLY A 85 7.47 2.30 7.55
CA GLY A 85 8.65 2.51 8.38
C GLY A 85 8.63 3.85 9.10
N LEU A 86 8.26 4.92 8.39
CA LEU A 86 8.14 6.25 8.97
C LEU A 86 7.01 6.33 10.01
N LEU A 87 5.87 5.69 9.73
CA LEU A 87 4.73 5.66 10.64
C LEU A 87 5.07 4.89 11.93
N GLN A 88 5.67 3.71 11.79
CA GLN A 88 6.01 2.88 12.94
C GLN A 88 7.09 3.51 13.82
N ALA A 89 7.88 4.42 13.26
CA ALA A 89 8.87 5.18 14.02
C ALA A 89 8.27 6.35 14.81
N GLN A 90 7.00 6.69 14.56
CA GLN A 90 6.33 7.79 15.26
C GLN A 90 5.82 7.36 16.62
N PRO A 91 6.24 8.01 17.72
CA PRO A 91 5.77 7.63 19.04
C PRO A 91 4.28 7.89 19.26
N ASN A 92 3.68 8.75 18.44
CA ASN A 92 2.27 9.11 18.53
C ASN A 92 1.34 8.22 17.73
N LEU A 93 1.89 7.26 16.98
CA LEU A 93 1.07 6.32 16.21
C LEU A 93 0.36 5.36 17.17
N THR A 94 -0.97 5.38 17.14
CA THR A 94 -1.80 4.54 18.01
C THR A 94 -2.12 3.20 17.35
N ASP A 95 -2.52 2.23 18.18
CA ASP A 95 -2.93 0.92 17.67
C ASP A 95 -4.20 1.03 16.82
N VAL A 96 -5.11 1.95 17.18
CA VAL A 96 -6.31 2.21 16.38
C VAL A 96 -5.93 2.70 14.98
N GLN A 97 -4.94 3.59 14.89
CA GLN A 97 -4.45 4.09 13.62
C GLN A 97 -3.80 2.97 12.79
N ARG A 98 -3.03 2.08 13.44
CA ARG A 98 -2.45 0.92 12.77
C ARG A 98 -3.53 -0.01 12.22
N GLN A 99 -4.56 -0.29 13.01
CA GLN A 99 -5.67 -1.11 12.57
C GLN A 99 -6.43 -0.47 11.41
N THR A 100 -6.64 0.83 11.46
CA THR A 100 -7.31 1.58 10.38
C THR A 100 -6.55 1.47 9.07
N LEU A 101 -5.22 1.52 9.12
CA LEU A 101 -4.35 1.40 7.95
C LEU A 101 -4.19 -0.05 7.49
N GLY A 102 -4.50 -1.01 8.34
CA GLY A 102 -4.29 -2.42 8.04
C GLY A 102 -2.83 -2.86 8.18
N ILE A 103 -2.06 -2.18 9.01
CA ILE A 103 -0.66 -2.54 9.26
C ILE A 103 -0.51 -3.25 10.61
N THR A 104 0.69 -3.82 10.82
CA THR A 104 0.97 -4.61 12.01
C THR A 104 0.92 -3.77 13.28
N VAL A 105 0.18 -4.26 14.27
CA VAL A 105 0.23 -3.73 15.63
C VAL A 105 1.40 -4.42 16.33
N PRO A 106 2.34 -3.67 16.94
CA PRO A 106 3.44 -4.30 17.64
C PRO A 106 2.96 -5.21 18.75
N ASP A 107 3.56 -6.39 18.81
CA ASP A 107 3.32 -7.34 19.89
C ASP A 107 4.22 -6.94 21.04
N LEU A 108 3.61 -6.63 22.17
CA LEU A 108 4.32 -6.20 23.36
C LEU A 108 4.72 -7.39 24.22
#